data_1ad96676135b465957f1ed406a7e87d1
#
_entry.id   1ad96676135b465957f1ed406a7e87d1
#
_cell.length_a   1.000
_cell.length_b   1.000
_cell.length_c   1.000
_cell.angle_alpha   90.00
_cell.angle_beta   90.00
_cell.angle_gamma   90.00
#
_symmetry.space_group_name_H-M   'P 1'
#
loop_
_entity.id
_entity.type
_entity.pdbx_description
1 polymer ?
#
loop_
_entity_poly.entity_id
_entity_poly.type
_entity_poly.pdbx_seq_one_letter_code
_entity_poly.pdbx_strand_id
1 'polypeptide(L)'
;MISRFEQHFSQGYWPYLLMIGGAFIISTNHVLGRYVGGEIPPMGLAFWRVTIGAIVLLPFAWNEILKQRFIILNNWKLLFVMALAFMPLGNAMVYLGYNFTTEINGGIIATAQPATTVLLAWLIIREKINYTQFFGVVIAAIGVLIIITKGNPLGLANITFNKGDLLLLIGITAFSFYSVMLRQVPSAISPMLILVVIQIMGALSLLPFYIYESISYKTVPLNIEAFMVLAWIGVVIAVIAVGMTNMSVLALGPNKASIGHYLRAVFTAGMAIILLGESMELYHLISVGIVIIGVILMSRAQSPNQRT
;
A
#
# COMPACT_ATOMS: atom_id res chain seq x y z
N MET A 1 23.03 -14.40 5.77
CA MET A 1 22.92 -13.14 6.55
C MET A 1 21.51 -12.54 6.48
N ILE A 2 20.90 -12.47 5.31
CA ILE A 2 19.54 -11.92 5.10
C ILE A 2 18.47 -12.69 5.89
N SER A 3 18.50 -14.02 5.92
CA SER A 3 17.52 -14.84 6.64
C SER A 3 17.50 -14.62 8.17
N ARG A 4 18.66 -14.36 8.81
CA ARG A 4 18.73 -14.01 10.24
C ARG A 4 18.17 -12.61 10.52
N PHE A 5 18.38 -11.67 9.60
CA PHE A 5 17.83 -10.33 9.69
C PHE A 5 16.29 -10.37 9.60
N GLU A 6 15.74 -11.09 8.61
CA GLU A 6 14.29 -11.27 8.45
C GLU A 6 13.65 -11.95 9.66
N GLN A 7 14.28 -12.98 10.24
CA GLN A 7 13.79 -13.65 11.46
C GLN A 7 13.72 -12.70 12.65
N HIS A 8 14.71 -11.82 12.83
CA HIS A 8 14.70 -10.85 13.93
C HIS A 8 13.52 -9.89 13.82
N PHE A 9 13.20 -9.41 12.60
CA PHE A 9 12.11 -8.46 12.37
C PHE A 9 10.72 -9.10 12.30
N SER A 10 10.61 -10.43 12.36
CA SER A 10 9.32 -11.14 12.36
C SER A 10 8.74 -11.39 13.75
N GLN A 11 9.48 -11.07 14.84
CA GLN A 11 9.09 -11.37 16.21
C GLN A 11 8.88 -10.12 17.07
N GLY A 12 8.13 -10.28 18.14
CA GLY A 12 7.88 -9.22 19.12
C GLY A 12 7.12 -8.03 18.56
N TYR A 13 7.60 -6.83 18.85
CA TYR A 13 7.00 -5.55 18.40
C TYR A 13 7.52 -5.07 17.04
N TRP A 14 8.58 -5.69 16.50
CA TRP A 14 9.19 -5.30 15.23
C TRP A 14 8.20 -5.25 14.05
N PRO A 15 7.30 -6.24 13.86
CA PRO A 15 6.33 -6.18 12.77
C PRO A 15 5.41 -4.94 12.82
N TYR A 16 5.08 -4.46 14.02
CA TYR A 16 4.30 -3.24 14.19
C TYR A 16 5.12 -2.00 13.84
N LEU A 17 6.41 -1.95 14.23
CA LEU A 17 7.30 -0.86 13.84
C LEU A 17 7.50 -0.81 12.33
N LEU A 18 7.63 -1.95 11.67
CA LEU A 18 7.68 -2.04 10.21
C LEU A 18 6.39 -1.55 9.57
N MET A 19 5.23 -1.90 10.13
CA MET A 19 3.94 -1.39 9.65
C MET A 19 3.84 0.13 9.78
N ILE A 20 4.20 0.68 10.92
CA ILE A 20 4.16 2.13 11.20
C ILE A 20 5.14 2.87 10.28
N GLY A 21 6.39 2.41 10.21
CA GLY A 21 7.43 3.01 9.36
C GLY A 21 7.08 2.94 7.87
N GLY A 22 6.57 1.79 7.41
CA GLY A 22 6.07 1.63 6.04
C GLY A 22 4.92 2.58 5.73
N ALA A 23 3.95 2.71 6.65
CA ALA A 23 2.82 3.64 6.52
C ALA A 23 3.29 5.09 6.46
N PHE A 24 4.26 5.49 7.31
CA PHE A 24 4.86 6.83 7.31
C PHE A 24 5.53 7.14 5.97
N ILE A 25 6.40 6.25 5.50
CA ILE A 25 7.12 6.46 4.23
C ILE A 25 6.12 6.52 3.05
N ILE A 26 5.12 5.62 3.00
CA ILE A 26 4.13 5.63 1.92
C ILE A 26 3.31 6.92 1.93
N SER A 27 3.05 7.52 3.09
CA SER A 27 2.30 8.78 3.17
C SER A 27 3.02 9.95 2.49
N THR A 28 4.35 9.90 2.32
CA THR A 28 5.10 10.90 1.54
C THR A 28 4.70 10.92 0.06
N ASN A 29 4.13 9.82 -0.45
CA ASN A 29 3.68 9.75 -1.85
C ASN A 29 2.59 10.79 -2.17
N HIS A 30 1.72 11.09 -1.22
CA HIS A 30 0.67 12.10 -1.39
C HIS A 30 1.25 13.52 -1.47
N VAL A 31 2.24 13.82 -0.63
CA VAL A 31 2.92 15.12 -0.64
C VAL A 31 3.68 15.33 -1.95
N LEU A 32 4.40 14.28 -2.41
CA LEU A 32 5.13 14.31 -3.68
C LEU A 32 4.17 14.40 -4.87
N GLY A 33 3.04 13.68 -4.83
CA GLY A 33 2.02 13.76 -5.89
C GLY A 33 1.48 15.17 -6.10
N ARG A 34 1.30 15.94 -5.01
CA ARG A 34 0.92 17.35 -5.09
C ARG A 34 2.06 18.22 -5.65
N TYR A 35 3.29 17.96 -5.26
CA TYR A 35 4.45 18.71 -5.73
C TYR A 35 4.67 18.59 -7.25
N VAL A 36 4.48 17.38 -7.79
CA VAL A 36 4.68 17.11 -9.24
C VAL A 36 3.48 17.53 -10.10
N GLY A 37 2.32 17.81 -9.48
CA GLY A 37 1.19 18.48 -10.13
C GLY A 37 0.69 17.87 -11.45
N GLY A 38 0.81 16.54 -11.64
CA GLY A 38 0.38 15.88 -12.90
C GLY A 38 1.39 15.98 -14.05
N GLU A 39 2.63 16.42 -13.79
CA GLU A 39 3.68 16.46 -14.83
C GLU A 39 4.09 15.07 -15.29
N ILE A 40 4.09 14.08 -14.39
CA ILE A 40 4.41 12.68 -14.71
C ILE A 40 3.12 11.91 -14.99
N PRO A 41 2.99 11.28 -16.18
CA PRO A 41 1.80 10.52 -16.52
C PRO A 41 1.64 9.26 -15.63
N PRO A 42 0.39 8.85 -15.33
CA PRO A 42 0.09 7.80 -14.35
C PRO A 42 0.73 6.44 -14.64
N MET A 43 0.70 5.99 -15.91
CA MET A 43 1.29 4.71 -16.30
C MET A 43 2.82 4.79 -16.25
N GLY A 44 3.39 5.94 -16.67
CA GLY A 44 4.81 6.23 -16.55
C GLY A 44 5.27 6.18 -15.09
N LEU A 45 4.51 6.80 -14.18
CA LEU A 45 4.80 6.79 -12.76
C LEU A 45 4.77 5.38 -12.17
N ALA A 46 3.72 4.60 -12.50
CA ALA A 46 3.58 3.21 -12.05
C ALA A 46 4.69 2.31 -12.59
N PHE A 47 5.02 2.42 -13.88
CA PHE A 47 6.06 1.63 -14.55
C PHE A 47 7.45 1.91 -14.00
N TRP A 48 7.86 3.18 -13.95
CA TRP A 48 9.20 3.54 -13.48
C TRP A 48 9.40 3.26 -11.99
N ARG A 49 8.37 3.44 -11.18
CA ARG A 49 8.39 3.06 -9.76
C ARG A 49 8.88 1.63 -9.57
N VAL A 50 8.28 0.68 -10.28
CA VAL A 50 8.58 -0.75 -10.09
C VAL A 50 9.83 -1.18 -10.84
N THR A 51 10.13 -0.55 -11.97
CA THR A 51 11.35 -0.80 -12.74
C THR A 51 12.58 -0.38 -11.94
N ILE A 52 12.58 0.83 -11.37
CA ILE A 52 13.68 1.31 -10.51
C ILE A 52 13.81 0.39 -9.28
N GLY A 53 12.70 0.07 -8.63
CA GLY A 53 12.71 -0.85 -7.50
C GLY A 53 13.28 -2.23 -7.85
N ALA A 54 12.91 -2.80 -9.00
CA ALA A 54 13.45 -4.06 -9.48
C ALA A 54 14.97 -3.96 -9.76
N ILE A 55 15.41 -2.90 -10.44
CA ILE A 55 16.83 -2.66 -10.74
C ILE A 55 17.66 -2.56 -9.44
N VAL A 56 17.16 -1.83 -8.44
CA VAL A 56 17.86 -1.67 -7.15
C VAL A 56 17.92 -2.97 -6.36
N LEU A 57 16.83 -3.78 -6.36
CA LEU A 57 16.78 -5.02 -5.60
C LEU A 57 17.53 -6.17 -6.30
N LEU A 58 17.58 -6.18 -7.63
CA LEU A 58 18.08 -7.31 -8.41
C LEU A 58 19.51 -7.75 -8.01
N PRO A 59 20.49 -6.85 -7.82
CA PRO A 59 21.83 -7.25 -7.39
C PRO A 59 21.86 -7.98 -6.05
N PHE A 60 21.01 -7.57 -5.11
CA PHE A 60 20.93 -8.18 -3.77
C PHE A 60 20.18 -9.51 -3.79
N ALA A 61 19.19 -9.67 -4.66
CA ALA A 61 18.37 -10.86 -4.78
C ALA A 61 18.93 -11.91 -5.76
N TRP A 62 19.91 -11.55 -6.58
CA TRP A 62 20.40 -12.35 -7.70
C TRP A 62 20.75 -13.79 -7.29
N ASN A 63 21.57 -13.94 -6.26
CA ASN A 63 21.98 -15.25 -5.77
C ASN A 63 20.81 -16.10 -5.23
N GLU A 64 19.83 -15.47 -4.62
CA GLU A 64 18.63 -16.14 -4.12
C GLU A 64 17.71 -16.55 -5.27
N ILE A 65 17.54 -15.70 -6.28
CA ILE A 65 16.80 -16.03 -7.51
C ILE A 65 17.37 -17.29 -8.16
N LEU A 66 18.69 -17.36 -8.33
CA LEU A 66 19.34 -18.51 -8.94
C LEU A 66 19.17 -19.80 -8.11
N LYS A 67 19.28 -19.69 -6.79
CA LYS A 67 19.10 -20.83 -5.88
C LYS A 67 17.65 -21.33 -5.82
N GLN A 68 16.70 -20.42 -5.85
CA GLN A 68 15.28 -20.74 -5.66
C GLN A 68 14.46 -20.71 -6.96
N ARG A 69 15.13 -20.66 -8.13
CA ARG A 69 14.49 -20.55 -9.44
C ARG A 69 13.38 -21.59 -9.68
N PHE A 70 13.59 -22.82 -9.25
CA PHE A 70 12.59 -23.88 -9.42
C PHE A 70 11.35 -23.63 -8.55
N ILE A 71 11.51 -23.12 -7.33
CA ILE A 71 10.39 -22.79 -6.45
C ILE A 71 9.60 -21.61 -7.03
N ILE A 72 10.30 -20.60 -7.55
CA ILE A 72 9.69 -19.45 -8.23
C ILE A 72 8.90 -19.91 -9.45
N LEU A 73 9.51 -20.75 -10.30
CA LEU A 73 8.87 -21.29 -11.50
C LEU A 73 7.66 -22.16 -11.16
N ASN A 74 7.72 -22.98 -10.13
CA ASN A 74 6.56 -23.79 -9.70
C ASN A 74 5.40 -22.93 -9.17
N ASN A 75 5.69 -21.74 -8.65
CA ASN A 75 4.69 -20.81 -8.12
C ASN A 75 4.45 -19.59 -9.02
N TRP A 76 4.92 -19.61 -10.28
CA TRP A 76 4.88 -18.45 -11.17
C TRP A 76 3.48 -17.88 -11.37
N LYS A 77 2.43 -18.75 -11.42
CA LYS A 77 1.04 -18.32 -11.59
C LYS A 77 0.57 -17.46 -10.42
N LEU A 78 0.85 -17.91 -9.19
CA LEU A 78 0.54 -17.16 -7.98
C LEU A 78 1.26 -15.80 -7.98
N LEU A 79 2.57 -15.81 -8.21
CA LEU A 79 3.40 -14.60 -8.22
C LEU A 79 2.97 -13.62 -9.32
N PHE A 80 2.62 -14.14 -10.50
CA PHE A 80 2.13 -13.32 -11.61
C PHE A 80 0.76 -12.69 -11.31
N VAL A 81 -0.19 -13.45 -10.76
CA VAL A 81 -1.49 -12.90 -10.33
C VAL A 81 -1.32 -11.84 -9.25
N MET A 82 -0.40 -12.06 -8.30
CA MET A 82 -0.05 -11.06 -7.29
C MET A 82 0.58 -9.81 -7.91
N ALA A 83 1.43 -9.97 -8.91
CA ALA A 83 2.05 -8.85 -9.63
C ALA A 83 1.00 -8.03 -10.40
N LEU A 84 0.05 -8.70 -11.09
CA LEU A 84 -1.07 -8.04 -11.75
C LEU A 84 -1.96 -7.28 -10.76
N ALA A 85 -2.27 -7.91 -9.63
CA ALA A 85 -3.07 -7.26 -8.59
C ALA A 85 -2.35 -6.03 -8.02
N PHE A 86 -1.06 -6.13 -7.71
CA PHE A 86 -0.34 -5.05 -7.04
C PHE A 86 0.03 -3.89 -7.99
N MET A 87 0.40 -4.18 -9.24
CA MET A 87 0.94 -3.17 -10.16
C MET A 87 -0.13 -2.59 -11.09
N PRO A 88 -0.61 -3.25 -12.14
CA PRO A 88 -1.59 -2.62 -13.02
C PRO A 88 -2.95 -2.37 -12.35
N LEU A 89 -3.49 -3.34 -11.60
CA LEU A 89 -4.79 -3.18 -10.95
C LEU A 89 -4.72 -2.34 -9.67
N GLY A 90 -3.63 -2.41 -8.91
CA GLY A 90 -3.43 -1.63 -7.71
C GLY A 90 -2.89 -0.23 -8.03
N ASN A 91 -1.57 -0.14 -8.31
CA ASN A 91 -0.90 1.16 -8.44
C ASN A 91 -1.40 1.97 -9.64
N ALA A 92 -1.48 1.38 -10.85
CA ALA A 92 -1.83 2.15 -12.04
C ALA A 92 -3.30 2.61 -11.99
N MET A 93 -4.25 1.76 -11.51
CA MET A 93 -5.65 2.18 -11.36
C MET A 93 -5.82 3.28 -10.31
N VAL A 94 -5.07 3.24 -9.22
CA VAL A 94 -5.09 4.32 -8.22
C VAL A 94 -4.56 5.62 -8.80
N TYR A 95 -3.41 5.61 -9.48
CA TYR A 95 -2.87 6.82 -10.11
C TYR A 95 -3.81 7.37 -11.20
N LEU A 96 -4.37 6.49 -12.02
CA LEU A 96 -5.34 6.89 -13.04
C LEU A 96 -6.63 7.42 -12.42
N GLY A 97 -7.11 6.79 -11.35
CA GLY A 97 -8.32 7.18 -10.64
C GLY A 97 -8.27 8.61 -10.10
N TYR A 98 -7.14 9.02 -9.54
CA TYR A 98 -6.97 10.39 -9.04
C TYR A 98 -7.03 11.48 -10.12
N ASN A 99 -6.91 11.13 -11.41
CA ASN A 99 -7.15 12.09 -12.49
C ASN A 99 -8.63 12.42 -12.71
N PHE A 100 -9.54 11.63 -12.14
CA PHE A 100 -10.98 11.74 -12.38
C PHE A 100 -11.80 11.93 -11.10
N THR A 101 -11.16 11.86 -9.92
CA THR A 101 -11.85 12.03 -8.64
C THR A 101 -11.16 13.06 -7.77
N THR A 102 -11.85 13.49 -6.71
CA THR A 102 -11.31 14.42 -5.72
C THR A 102 -10.48 13.67 -4.67
N GLU A 103 -9.56 14.39 -4.02
CA GLU A 103 -8.81 13.83 -2.89
C GLU A 103 -9.72 13.38 -1.74
N ILE A 104 -10.84 14.09 -1.52
CA ILE A 104 -11.85 13.73 -0.51
C ILE A 104 -12.46 12.38 -0.83
N ASN A 105 -12.96 12.18 -2.06
CA ASN A 105 -13.54 10.90 -2.46
C ASN A 105 -12.50 9.77 -2.39
N GLY A 106 -11.30 10.01 -2.91
CA GLY A 106 -10.21 9.04 -2.87
C GLY A 106 -9.82 8.63 -1.44
N GLY A 107 -9.77 9.61 -0.53
CA GLY A 107 -9.52 9.37 0.88
C GLY A 107 -10.61 8.52 1.53
N ILE A 108 -11.89 8.84 1.27
CA ILE A 108 -13.04 8.07 1.78
C ILE A 108 -12.99 6.62 1.27
N ILE A 109 -12.75 6.43 -0.03
CA ILE A 109 -12.62 5.11 -0.63
C ILE A 109 -11.46 4.33 0.02
N ALA A 110 -10.31 4.98 0.24
CA ALA A 110 -9.16 4.35 0.89
C ALA A 110 -9.47 3.83 2.30
N THR A 111 -10.45 4.41 3.02
CA THR A 111 -10.88 3.89 4.34
C THR A 111 -11.51 2.51 4.26
N ALA A 112 -12.02 2.12 3.09
CA ALA A 112 -12.60 0.80 2.89
C ALA A 112 -11.53 -0.31 2.74
N GLN A 113 -10.25 0.03 2.53
CA GLN A 113 -9.21 -0.96 2.27
C GLN A 113 -9.03 -1.99 3.40
N PRO A 114 -8.99 -1.63 4.70
CA PRO A 114 -8.92 -2.63 5.76
C PRO A 114 -10.16 -3.55 5.81
N ALA A 115 -11.35 -3.00 5.60
CA ALA A 115 -12.57 -3.80 5.54
C ALA A 115 -12.55 -4.78 4.35
N THR A 116 -12.10 -4.33 3.18
CA THR A 116 -11.91 -5.16 1.99
C THR A 116 -10.86 -6.25 2.24
N THR A 117 -9.76 -5.92 2.95
CA THR A 117 -8.72 -6.90 3.33
C THR A 117 -9.30 -7.98 4.23
N VAL A 118 -10.08 -7.60 5.24
CA VAL A 118 -10.74 -8.53 6.16
C VAL A 118 -11.71 -9.45 5.41
N LEU A 119 -12.52 -8.90 4.53
CA LEU A 119 -13.46 -9.67 3.70
C LEU A 119 -12.73 -10.68 2.81
N LEU A 120 -11.69 -10.26 2.09
CA LEU A 120 -10.91 -11.13 1.23
C LEU A 120 -10.11 -12.17 2.03
N ALA A 121 -9.57 -11.82 3.20
CA ALA A 121 -8.90 -12.77 4.08
C ALA A 121 -9.87 -13.86 4.58
N TRP A 122 -11.08 -13.48 4.92
CA TRP A 122 -12.13 -14.45 5.30
C TRP A 122 -12.51 -15.36 4.12
N LEU A 123 -12.72 -14.79 2.93
CA LEU A 123 -13.13 -15.54 1.74
C LEU A 123 -12.04 -16.49 1.21
N ILE A 124 -10.77 -16.04 1.17
CA ILE A 124 -9.68 -16.74 0.49
C ILE A 124 -8.92 -17.66 1.43
N ILE A 125 -8.49 -17.14 2.59
CA ILE A 125 -7.67 -17.88 3.55
C ILE A 125 -8.42 -18.28 4.81
N ARG A 126 -9.74 -18.01 4.87
CA ARG A 126 -10.64 -18.31 5.99
C ARG A 126 -10.16 -17.74 7.33
N GLU A 127 -9.44 -16.63 7.29
CA GLU A 127 -9.00 -15.93 8.49
C GLU A 127 -10.23 -15.28 9.16
N LYS A 128 -10.53 -15.70 10.39
CA LYS A 128 -11.66 -15.16 11.13
C LYS A 128 -11.28 -13.86 11.83
N ILE A 129 -12.16 -12.88 11.80
CA ILE A 129 -12.08 -11.66 12.59
C ILE A 129 -12.86 -11.85 13.89
N ASN A 130 -12.34 -11.36 15.00
CA ASN A 130 -13.09 -11.28 16.25
C ASN A 130 -13.79 -9.91 16.40
N TYR A 131 -14.75 -9.83 17.33
CA TYR A 131 -15.51 -8.58 17.55
C TYR A 131 -14.61 -7.39 17.88
N THR A 132 -13.54 -7.59 18.66
CA THR A 132 -12.62 -6.50 19.03
C THR A 132 -11.87 -5.96 17.79
N GLN A 133 -11.47 -6.84 16.87
CA GLN A 133 -10.88 -6.43 15.60
C GLN A 133 -11.88 -5.69 14.71
N PHE A 134 -13.11 -6.18 14.63
CA PHE A 134 -14.16 -5.53 13.86
C PHE A 134 -14.43 -4.10 14.36
N PHE A 135 -14.64 -3.94 15.67
CA PHE A 135 -14.83 -2.59 16.23
C PHE A 135 -13.60 -1.71 16.08
N GLY A 136 -12.39 -2.28 16.18
CA GLY A 136 -11.15 -1.55 15.91
C GLY A 136 -11.08 -0.97 14.49
N VAL A 137 -11.46 -1.76 13.47
CA VAL A 137 -11.56 -1.31 12.07
C VAL A 137 -12.58 -0.17 11.93
N VAL A 138 -13.78 -0.34 12.51
CA VAL A 138 -14.86 0.66 12.43
C VAL A 138 -14.44 1.97 13.10
N ILE A 139 -13.88 1.91 14.30
CA ILE A 139 -13.43 3.09 15.05
C ILE A 139 -12.33 3.83 14.30
N ALA A 140 -11.33 3.10 13.79
CA ALA A 140 -10.26 3.72 13.03
C ALA A 140 -10.77 4.36 11.72
N ALA A 141 -11.72 3.70 11.02
CA ALA A 141 -12.35 4.26 9.83
C ALA A 141 -13.08 5.57 10.13
N ILE A 142 -13.82 5.66 11.24
CA ILE A 142 -14.49 6.89 11.69
C ILE A 142 -13.45 7.99 11.91
N GLY A 143 -12.34 7.70 12.58
CA GLY A 143 -11.27 8.69 12.80
C GLY A 143 -10.71 9.23 11.48
N VAL A 144 -10.46 8.38 10.49
CA VAL A 144 -9.98 8.81 9.17
C VAL A 144 -11.05 9.60 8.41
N LEU A 145 -12.31 9.22 8.49
CA LEU A 145 -13.41 9.99 7.88
C LEU A 145 -13.50 11.41 8.45
N ILE A 146 -13.28 11.60 9.76
CA ILE A 146 -13.24 12.94 10.37
C ILE A 146 -12.10 13.79 9.79
N ILE A 147 -10.90 13.22 9.56
CA ILE A 147 -9.80 13.92 8.88
C ILE A 147 -10.23 14.37 7.48
N ILE A 148 -10.74 13.45 6.68
CA ILE A 148 -11.06 13.67 5.27
C ILE A 148 -12.16 14.71 5.10
N THR A 149 -13.19 14.69 5.97
CA THR A 149 -14.29 15.64 5.95
C THR A 149 -13.98 16.95 6.67
N LYS A 150 -12.76 17.14 7.18
CA LYS A 150 -12.35 18.30 7.96
C LYS A 150 -13.29 18.59 9.13
N GLY A 151 -13.77 17.53 9.78
CA GLY A 151 -14.72 17.62 10.91
C GLY A 151 -16.16 17.97 10.53
N ASN A 152 -16.47 18.11 9.24
CA ASN A 152 -17.83 18.43 8.77
C ASN A 152 -18.52 17.17 8.18
N PRO A 153 -19.44 16.51 8.91
CA PRO A 153 -20.13 15.31 8.45
C PRO A 153 -21.03 15.58 7.23
N LEU A 154 -21.48 16.80 7.01
CA LEU A 154 -22.27 17.18 5.83
C LEU A 154 -21.45 17.06 4.54
N GLY A 155 -20.13 17.06 4.62
CA GLY A 155 -19.25 16.77 3.49
C GLY A 155 -19.49 15.40 2.87
N LEU A 156 -19.96 14.43 3.68
CA LEU A 156 -20.33 13.08 3.20
C LEU A 156 -21.61 13.07 2.35
N ALA A 157 -22.54 14.01 2.61
CA ALA A 157 -23.80 14.11 1.88
C ALA A 157 -23.64 14.65 0.45
N ASN A 158 -22.54 15.36 0.18
CA ASN A 158 -22.24 15.96 -1.11
C ASN A 158 -21.34 15.13 -2.02
N ILE A 159 -21.10 13.86 -1.66
CA ILE A 159 -20.27 12.94 -2.44
C ILE A 159 -21.01 12.54 -3.71
N THR A 160 -20.43 12.85 -4.85
CA THR A 160 -20.88 12.36 -6.17
C THR A 160 -19.91 11.30 -6.67
N PHE A 161 -20.41 10.10 -6.90
CA PHE A 161 -19.61 9.00 -7.46
C PHE A 161 -19.29 9.24 -8.92
N ASN A 162 -18.03 8.98 -9.29
CA ASN A 162 -17.53 9.14 -10.64
C ASN A 162 -16.66 7.94 -11.09
N LYS A 163 -16.21 7.96 -12.37
CA LYS A 163 -15.35 6.87 -12.90
C LYS A 163 -14.02 6.70 -12.16
N GLY A 164 -13.48 7.78 -11.61
CA GLY A 164 -12.25 7.73 -10.80
C GLY A 164 -12.45 6.95 -9.49
N ASP A 165 -13.62 7.11 -8.88
CA ASP A 165 -13.97 6.37 -7.65
C ASP A 165 -14.01 4.87 -7.90
N LEU A 166 -14.53 4.43 -9.05
CA LEU A 166 -14.53 3.02 -9.45
C LEU A 166 -13.09 2.50 -9.65
N LEU A 167 -12.23 3.27 -10.31
CA LEU A 167 -10.82 2.90 -10.48
C LEU A 167 -10.09 2.78 -9.14
N LEU A 168 -10.37 3.69 -8.20
CA LEU A 168 -9.82 3.61 -6.84
C LEU A 168 -10.34 2.38 -6.08
N LEU A 169 -11.63 2.05 -6.19
CA LEU A 169 -12.20 0.83 -5.58
C LEU A 169 -11.53 -0.44 -6.13
N ILE A 170 -11.31 -0.51 -7.43
CA ILE A 170 -10.55 -1.60 -8.05
C ILE A 170 -9.14 -1.65 -7.45
N GLY A 171 -8.45 -0.51 -7.37
CA GLY A 171 -7.10 -0.41 -6.86
C GLY A 171 -6.96 -0.87 -5.41
N ILE A 172 -7.80 -0.39 -4.50
CA ILE A 172 -7.74 -0.79 -3.08
C ILE A 172 -8.12 -2.26 -2.88
N THR A 173 -9.07 -2.77 -3.68
CA THR A 173 -9.44 -4.19 -3.66
C THR A 173 -8.28 -5.06 -4.13
N ALA A 174 -7.58 -4.65 -5.18
CA ALA A 174 -6.41 -5.33 -5.69
C ALA A 174 -5.23 -5.32 -4.70
N PHE A 175 -4.98 -4.21 -3.99
CA PHE A 175 -4.01 -4.16 -2.90
C PHE A 175 -4.38 -5.08 -1.74
N SER A 176 -5.65 -5.12 -1.38
CA SER A 176 -6.16 -6.03 -0.34
C SER A 176 -5.97 -7.48 -0.74
N PHE A 177 -6.29 -7.82 -1.98
CA PHE A 177 -6.08 -9.15 -2.55
C PHE A 177 -4.59 -9.53 -2.51
N TYR A 178 -3.69 -8.66 -2.98
CA TYR A 178 -2.24 -8.88 -2.89
C TYR A 178 -1.79 -9.17 -1.46
N SER A 179 -2.25 -8.37 -0.50
CA SER A 179 -1.91 -8.53 0.92
C SER A 179 -2.34 -9.89 1.48
N VAL A 180 -3.53 -10.36 1.10
CA VAL A 180 -4.04 -11.67 1.49
C VAL A 180 -3.25 -12.79 0.81
N MET A 181 -2.94 -12.67 -0.49
CA MET A 181 -2.20 -13.66 -1.25
C MET A 181 -0.74 -13.81 -0.80
N LEU A 182 -0.14 -12.80 -0.16
CA LEU A 182 1.19 -12.93 0.47
C LEU A 182 1.27 -14.11 1.44
N ARG A 183 0.17 -14.44 2.12
CA ARG A 183 0.10 -15.59 3.05
C ARG A 183 0.05 -16.94 2.34
N GLN A 184 -0.23 -16.97 1.04
CA GLN A 184 -0.26 -18.19 0.23
C GLN A 184 1.12 -18.51 -0.39
N VAL A 185 2.05 -17.55 -0.35
CA VAL A 185 3.40 -17.78 -0.89
C VAL A 185 4.15 -18.75 0.02
N PRO A 186 4.81 -19.77 -0.54
CA PRO A 186 5.60 -20.71 0.23
C PRO A 186 6.65 -20.00 1.11
N SER A 187 6.75 -20.39 2.38
CA SER A 187 7.70 -19.82 3.34
C SER A 187 9.18 -19.99 2.96
N ALA A 188 9.46 -20.85 1.99
CA ALA A 188 10.79 -21.01 1.42
C ALA A 188 11.22 -19.78 0.59
N ILE A 189 10.28 -18.97 0.09
CA ILE A 189 10.56 -17.76 -0.68
C ILE A 189 10.67 -16.59 0.29
N SER A 190 11.85 -15.94 0.36
CA SER A 190 12.05 -14.81 1.27
C SER A 190 11.20 -13.60 0.87
N PRO A 191 10.81 -12.72 1.84
CA PRO A 191 10.06 -11.50 1.57
C PRO A 191 10.72 -10.60 0.52
N MET A 192 12.06 -10.52 0.53
CA MET A 192 12.82 -9.77 -0.46
C MET A 192 12.69 -10.40 -1.86
N LEU A 193 12.74 -11.72 -1.94
CA LEU A 193 12.60 -12.43 -3.21
C LEU A 193 11.19 -12.29 -3.79
N ILE A 194 10.16 -12.36 -2.94
CA ILE A 194 8.79 -12.05 -3.35
C ILE A 194 8.72 -10.66 -3.94
N LEU A 195 9.29 -9.66 -3.25
CA LEU A 195 9.22 -8.25 -3.66
C LEU A 195 9.87 -8.03 -5.03
N VAL A 196 11.08 -8.53 -5.25
CA VAL A 196 11.78 -8.34 -6.54
C VAL A 196 11.08 -9.04 -7.68
N VAL A 197 10.59 -10.28 -7.48
CA VAL A 197 9.85 -11.04 -8.52
C VAL A 197 8.55 -10.33 -8.89
N ILE A 198 7.80 -9.84 -7.90
CA ILE A 198 6.57 -9.07 -8.12
C ILE A 198 6.87 -7.77 -8.87
N GLN A 199 7.96 -7.09 -8.58
CA GLN A 199 8.34 -5.86 -9.29
C GLN A 199 8.73 -6.15 -10.74
N ILE A 200 9.52 -7.19 -11.01
CA ILE A 200 9.90 -7.58 -12.38
C ILE A 200 8.65 -7.96 -13.19
N MET A 201 7.81 -8.85 -12.66
CA MET A 201 6.57 -9.26 -13.34
C MET A 201 5.60 -8.09 -13.51
N GLY A 202 5.55 -7.19 -12.51
CA GLY A 202 4.76 -5.98 -12.54
C GLY A 202 5.23 -4.99 -13.61
N ALA A 203 6.54 -4.77 -13.72
CA ALA A 203 7.12 -3.93 -14.77
C ALA A 203 6.81 -4.48 -16.17
N LEU A 204 6.98 -5.78 -16.37
CA LEU A 204 6.63 -6.43 -17.64
C LEU A 204 5.15 -6.28 -17.99
N SER A 205 4.27 -6.41 -17.01
CA SER A 205 2.82 -6.26 -17.21
C SER A 205 2.39 -4.82 -17.48
N LEU A 206 3.09 -3.83 -16.94
CA LEU A 206 2.82 -2.40 -17.15
C LEU A 206 3.45 -1.85 -18.45
N LEU A 207 4.48 -2.51 -18.97
CA LEU A 207 5.23 -2.04 -20.14
C LEU A 207 4.33 -1.68 -21.35
N PRO A 208 3.37 -2.52 -21.79
CA PRO A 208 2.50 -2.16 -22.93
C PRO A 208 1.66 -0.91 -22.65
N PHE A 209 1.16 -0.74 -21.44
CA PHE A 209 0.36 0.44 -21.05
C PHE A 209 1.22 1.70 -20.99
N TYR A 210 2.45 1.60 -20.48
CA TYR A 210 3.42 2.70 -20.46
C TYR A 210 3.81 3.12 -21.88
N ILE A 211 4.09 2.17 -22.77
CA ILE A 211 4.41 2.47 -24.19
C ILE A 211 3.22 3.17 -24.85
N TYR A 212 2.00 2.65 -24.67
CA TYR A 212 0.80 3.26 -25.22
C TYR A 212 0.60 4.70 -24.71
N GLU A 213 0.71 4.94 -23.40
CA GLU A 213 0.60 6.27 -22.80
C GLU A 213 1.65 7.23 -23.36
N SER A 214 2.91 6.77 -23.45
CA SER A 214 4.04 7.58 -23.93
C SER A 214 3.91 7.99 -25.39
N ILE A 215 3.33 7.13 -26.25
CA ILE A 215 3.13 7.43 -27.68
C ILE A 215 1.87 8.28 -27.89
N SER A 216 0.76 7.99 -27.16
CA SER A 216 -0.56 8.54 -27.45
C SER A 216 -0.88 9.80 -26.66
N TYR A 217 -0.24 10.04 -25.50
CA TYR A 217 -0.62 11.14 -24.60
C TYR A 217 0.58 11.98 -24.14
N LYS A 218 1.43 11.43 -23.28
CA LYS A 218 2.52 12.19 -22.64
C LYS A 218 3.66 11.27 -22.23
N THR A 219 4.88 11.66 -22.52
CA THR A 219 6.09 11.00 -22.03
C THR A 219 6.45 11.49 -20.64
N VAL A 220 7.18 10.67 -19.88
CA VAL A 220 7.79 11.08 -18.62
C VAL A 220 8.83 12.17 -18.91
N PRO A 221 8.78 13.34 -18.24
CA PRO A 221 9.72 14.42 -18.49
C PRO A 221 11.14 14.02 -18.06
N LEU A 222 12.13 14.41 -18.89
CA LEU A 222 13.56 14.16 -18.63
C LEU A 222 14.18 15.37 -17.91
N ASN A 223 13.67 15.71 -16.73
CA ASN A 223 14.19 16.76 -15.87
C ASN A 223 14.62 16.21 -14.50
N ILE A 224 15.40 17.01 -13.76
CA ILE A 224 15.92 16.59 -12.46
C ILE A 224 14.83 16.34 -11.43
N GLU A 225 13.71 17.08 -11.51
CA GLU A 225 12.59 16.96 -10.58
C GLU A 225 11.88 15.62 -10.75
N ALA A 226 11.54 15.26 -11.99
CA ALA A 226 10.95 13.96 -12.30
C ALA A 226 11.88 12.81 -11.89
N PHE A 227 13.20 12.96 -12.15
CA PHE A 227 14.18 11.96 -11.73
C PHE A 227 14.22 11.78 -10.22
N MET A 228 14.25 12.86 -9.44
CA MET A 228 14.24 12.78 -7.97
C MET A 228 12.97 12.12 -7.44
N VAL A 229 11.83 12.48 -8.00
CA VAL A 229 10.54 11.89 -7.61
C VAL A 229 10.50 10.39 -7.94
N LEU A 230 10.89 10.01 -9.15
CA LEU A 230 10.94 8.61 -9.56
C LEU A 230 11.94 7.80 -8.74
N ALA A 231 13.11 8.37 -8.41
CA ALA A 231 14.08 7.74 -7.54
C ALA A 231 13.51 7.53 -6.12
N TRP A 232 12.86 8.54 -5.55
CA TRP A 232 12.20 8.41 -4.25
C TRP A 232 11.11 7.33 -4.25
N ILE A 233 10.20 7.39 -5.22
CA ILE A 233 9.09 6.45 -5.32
C ILE A 233 9.58 5.03 -5.63
N GLY A 234 10.60 4.89 -6.48
CA GLY A 234 11.17 3.61 -6.87
C GLY A 234 12.02 2.97 -5.78
N VAL A 235 12.85 3.75 -5.08
CA VAL A 235 13.75 3.21 -4.04
C VAL A 235 13.09 3.24 -2.68
N VAL A 236 12.67 4.41 -2.22
CA VAL A 236 12.20 4.55 -0.83
C VAL A 236 10.81 3.95 -0.65
N ILE A 237 9.89 4.19 -1.57
CA ILE A 237 8.54 3.65 -1.44
C ILE A 237 8.47 2.20 -1.95
N ALA A 238 8.89 1.92 -3.19
CA ALA A 238 8.69 0.58 -3.77
C ALA A 238 9.62 -0.50 -3.19
N VAL A 239 10.80 -0.14 -2.67
CA VAL A 239 11.71 -1.10 -2.04
C VAL A 239 11.54 -1.09 -0.52
N ILE A 240 11.82 0.03 0.13
CA ILE A 240 11.89 0.09 1.59
C ILE A 240 10.48 -0.03 2.20
N ALA A 241 9.56 0.87 1.86
CA ALA A 241 8.26 0.91 2.51
C ALA A 241 7.37 -0.28 2.16
N VAL A 242 7.38 -0.74 0.89
CA VAL A 242 6.63 -1.95 0.49
C VAL A 242 7.28 -3.19 1.11
N GLY A 243 8.60 -3.27 1.18
CA GLY A 243 9.31 -4.33 1.88
C GLY A 243 8.92 -4.41 3.36
N MET A 244 8.93 -3.29 4.08
CA MET A 244 8.47 -3.19 5.47
C MET A 244 7.01 -3.64 5.61
N THR A 245 6.13 -3.19 4.73
CA THR A 245 4.72 -3.58 4.73
C THR A 245 4.55 -5.08 4.49
N ASN A 246 5.23 -5.65 3.51
CA ASN A 246 5.17 -7.09 3.22
C ASN A 246 5.66 -7.94 4.40
N MET A 247 6.77 -7.56 5.02
CA MET A 247 7.26 -8.24 6.22
C MET A 247 6.24 -8.17 7.37
N SER A 248 5.61 -7.01 7.56
CA SER A 248 4.54 -6.84 8.55
C SER A 248 3.33 -7.74 8.24
N VAL A 249 2.88 -7.81 6.98
CA VAL A 249 1.77 -8.70 6.54
C VAL A 249 2.12 -10.18 6.77
N LEU A 250 3.33 -10.59 6.44
CA LEU A 250 3.77 -11.97 6.65
C LEU A 250 3.82 -12.34 8.13
N ALA A 251 4.23 -11.42 9.00
CA ALA A 251 4.36 -11.67 10.44
C ALA A 251 3.02 -11.55 11.19
N LEU A 252 2.24 -10.48 10.95
CA LEU A 252 1.02 -10.16 11.69
C LEU A 252 -0.26 -10.76 11.07
N GLY A 253 -0.19 -11.12 9.79
CA GLY A 253 -1.36 -11.41 8.96
C GLY A 253 -1.97 -10.17 8.32
N PRO A 254 -2.72 -10.35 7.19
CA PRO A 254 -3.28 -9.24 6.43
C PRO A 254 -4.27 -8.40 7.25
N ASN A 255 -5.08 -9.02 8.09
CA ASN A 255 -6.07 -8.31 8.91
C ASN A 255 -5.41 -7.29 9.85
N LYS A 256 -4.40 -7.70 10.64
CA LYS A 256 -3.70 -6.78 11.55
C LYS A 256 -2.86 -5.76 10.81
N ALA A 257 -2.14 -6.16 9.76
CA ALA A 257 -1.30 -5.26 8.99
C ALA A 257 -2.10 -4.20 8.22
N SER A 258 -3.37 -4.46 7.88
CA SER A 258 -4.24 -3.51 7.18
C SER A 258 -4.48 -2.21 7.97
N ILE A 259 -4.29 -2.21 9.28
CA ILE A 259 -4.33 -1.01 10.13
C ILE A 259 -3.36 0.08 9.65
N GLY A 260 -2.22 -0.31 9.08
CA GLY A 260 -1.24 0.61 8.51
C GLY A 260 -1.87 1.59 7.50
N HIS A 261 -2.97 1.22 6.83
CA HIS A 261 -3.67 2.11 5.91
C HIS A 261 -4.32 3.30 6.62
N TYR A 262 -4.85 3.12 7.82
CA TYR A 262 -5.39 4.22 8.62
C TYR A 262 -4.29 5.14 9.13
N LEU A 263 -3.14 4.58 9.55
CA LEU A 263 -1.99 5.38 9.96
C LEU A 263 -1.44 6.25 8.82
N ARG A 264 -1.53 5.80 7.57
CA ARG A 264 -1.15 6.64 6.41
C ARG A 264 -1.94 7.94 6.36
N ALA A 265 -3.26 7.90 6.59
CA ALA A 265 -4.09 9.11 6.58
C ALA A 265 -3.66 10.10 7.68
N VAL A 266 -3.36 9.58 8.89
CA VAL A 266 -2.85 10.40 10.00
C VAL A 266 -1.50 11.03 9.65
N PHE A 267 -0.57 10.25 9.10
CA PHE A 267 0.75 10.77 8.71
C PHE A 267 0.65 11.77 7.55
N THR A 268 -0.23 11.53 6.58
CA THR A 268 -0.45 12.47 5.47
C THR A 268 -0.97 13.80 5.99
N ALA A 269 -1.95 13.81 6.91
CA ALA A 269 -2.45 15.02 7.53
C ALA A 269 -1.36 15.75 8.34
N GLY A 270 -0.57 15.02 9.13
CA GLY A 270 0.57 15.57 9.87
C GLY A 270 1.62 16.21 8.95
N MET A 271 1.95 15.57 7.83
CA MET A 271 2.89 16.13 6.84
C MET A 271 2.32 17.36 6.14
N ALA A 272 1.02 17.38 5.85
CA ALA A 272 0.36 18.57 5.27
C ALA A 272 0.49 19.79 6.20
N ILE A 273 0.30 19.59 7.51
CA ILE A 273 0.48 20.66 8.51
C ILE A 273 1.94 21.13 8.54
N ILE A 274 2.90 20.18 8.62
CA ILE A 274 4.31 20.53 8.85
C ILE A 274 4.98 21.06 7.57
N LEU A 275 4.73 20.44 6.41
CA LEU A 275 5.45 20.72 5.16
C LEU A 275 4.72 21.71 4.25
N LEU A 276 3.37 21.72 4.30
CA LEU A 276 2.56 22.60 3.46
C LEU A 276 2.02 23.81 4.23
N GLY A 277 2.31 23.93 5.55
CA GLY A 277 1.89 25.05 6.38
C GLY A 277 0.37 25.10 6.63
N GLU A 278 -0.33 23.96 6.51
CA GLU A 278 -1.76 23.88 6.83
C GLU A 278 -1.98 24.12 8.34
N SER A 279 -3.08 24.80 8.70
CA SER A 279 -3.41 25.08 10.10
C SER A 279 -3.79 23.79 10.84
N MET A 280 -3.30 23.67 12.08
CA MET A 280 -3.69 22.57 12.97
C MET A 280 -5.04 22.86 13.60
N GLU A 281 -6.06 22.13 13.17
CA GLU A 281 -7.44 22.27 13.65
C GLU A 281 -7.80 21.19 14.68
N LEU A 282 -8.83 21.45 15.49
CA LEU A 282 -9.27 20.53 16.56
C LEU A 282 -9.64 19.12 16.02
N TYR A 283 -10.22 19.08 14.82
CA TYR A 283 -10.59 17.78 14.22
C TYR A 283 -9.37 16.89 13.93
N HIS A 284 -8.18 17.44 13.69
CA HIS A 284 -6.95 16.65 13.53
C HIS A 284 -6.62 15.89 14.83
N LEU A 285 -6.65 16.58 15.99
CA LEU A 285 -6.36 15.96 17.28
C LEU A 285 -7.38 14.88 17.65
N ILE A 286 -8.66 15.15 17.47
CA ILE A 286 -9.75 14.21 17.73
C ILE A 286 -9.58 12.97 16.84
N SER A 287 -9.34 13.17 15.56
CA SER A 287 -9.17 12.08 14.59
C SER A 287 -7.99 11.17 14.93
N VAL A 288 -6.83 11.76 15.23
CA VAL A 288 -5.63 11.00 15.62
C VAL A 288 -5.92 10.15 16.85
N GLY A 289 -6.57 10.71 17.87
CA GLY A 289 -6.97 9.96 19.07
C GLY A 289 -7.87 8.78 18.76
N ILE A 290 -8.89 8.97 17.93
CA ILE A 290 -9.82 7.91 17.51
C ILE A 290 -9.11 6.82 16.69
N VAL A 291 -8.23 7.20 15.73
CA VAL A 291 -7.44 6.23 14.95
C VAL A 291 -6.55 5.39 15.87
N ILE A 292 -5.85 6.03 16.81
CA ILE A 292 -4.97 5.31 17.75
C ILE A 292 -5.77 4.31 18.59
N ILE A 293 -6.95 4.68 19.08
CA ILE A 293 -7.83 3.75 19.83
C ILE A 293 -8.21 2.55 18.95
N GLY A 294 -8.64 2.78 17.72
CA GLY A 294 -8.97 1.69 16.78
C GLY A 294 -7.78 0.77 16.49
N VAL A 295 -6.59 1.33 16.26
CA VAL A 295 -5.32 0.60 16.07
C VAL A 295 -4.98 -0.27 17.28
N ILE A 296 -5.09 0.27 18.51
CA ILE A 296 -4.81 -0.47 19.74
C ILE A 296 -5.80 -1.63 19.91
N LEU A 297 -7.09 -1.40 19.71
CA LEU A 297 -8.12 -2.46 19.80
C LEU A 297 -7.82 -3.60 18.84
N MET A 298 -7.48 -3.29 17.59
CA MET A 298 -7.21 -4.31 16.58
C MET A 298 -5.88 -5.05 16.84
N SER A 299 -4.85 -4.37 17.34
CA SER A 299 -3.55 -4.97 17.63
C SER A 299 -3.58 -5.93 18.83
N ARG A 300 -4.34 -5.60 19.88
CA ARG A 300 -4.46 -6.42 21.10
C ARG A 300 -5.31 -7.67 20.90
N ALA A 301 -6.18 -7.69 19.92
CA ALA A 301 -7.04 -8.84 19.68
C ALA A 301 -6.22 -10.03 19.16
N GLN A 302 -6.21 -11.14 19.92
CA GLN A 302 -5.59 -12.38 19.48
C GLN A 302 -6.34 -12.95 18.27
N SER A 303 -5.60 -13.32 17.22
CA SER A 303 -6.22 -14.06 16.11
C SER A 303 -6.66 -15.45 16.62
N PRO A 304 -7.90 -15.90 16.35
CA PRO A 304 -8.39 -17.21 16.79
C PRO A 304 -7.51 -18.39 16.36
N ASN A 305 -6.73 -18.23 15.29
CA ASN A 305 -5.86 -19.25 14.72
C ASN A 305 -4.44 -19.33 15.35
N GLN A 306 -4.13 -18.52 16.35
CA GLN A 306 -2.84 -18.60 17.08
C GLN A 306 -2.94 -19.46 18.36
N ARG A 307 -4.05 -20.17 18.57
CA ARG A 307 -4.29 -21.04 19.75
C ARG A 307 -4.05 -22.54 19.47
N THR A 308 -3.31 -22.89 18.41
CA THR A 308 -2.88 -24.31 18.22
C THR A 308 -1.39 -24.40 18.09
#